data_bdec7c52bb3c352353b59df0eec47a09
#
_entry.id   bdec7c52bb3c352353b59df0eec47a09
#
_cell.length_a   1.000
_cell.length_b   1.000
_cell.length_c   1.000
_cell.angle_alpha   90.00
_cell.angle_beta   90.00
_cell.angle_gamma   90.00
#
_symmetry.space_group_name_H-M   'P 1'
#
loop_
_entity.id
_entity.type
_entity.pdbx_description
1 polymer ?
#
loop_
_entity_poly.entity_id
_entity_poly.type
_entity_poly.pdbx_seq_one_letter_code
_entity_poly.pdbx_strand_id
1 'polypeptide(L)'
;WRAQVIYRTNLRTSYAAGRYAQLQAVKATRPYWGYHHSDAVEHPRELHLAWDGLVIHADNPWWQTHYPPSGFGCECYVTAYSLDELQAMGKSGPDEPPPGRMRNIVFHGEVVQVPEGIDPGWNYAPGRAAFENQVQLTLEKTAPLPAEPAARMNRQLLDEQRVEEALQRSWTRWLDEVVAEPVVRGSARNVGTLSPETVAGMQRAGVTPQTALISMRDEQLVPLVKA
;
A
#
# COMPACT_ATOMS: atom_id res chain seq x y z
N TRP A 1 -9.33 -24.08 15.31
CA TRP A 1 -9.45 -22.65 15.52
C TRP A 1 -8.38 -21.86 14.76
N ARG A 2 -7.07 -22.08 15.00
CA ARG A 2 -5.96 -21.29 14.38
C ARG A 2 -5.99 -21.30 12.84
N ALA A 3 -6.14 -22.46 12.21
CA ALA A 3 -6.22 -22.60 10.77
C ALA A 3 -7.41 -21.82 10.18
N GLN A 4 -8.53 -21.81 10.88
CA GLN A 4 -9.73 -21.07 10.46
C GLN A 4 -9.52 -19.55 10.51
N VAL A 5 -8.85 -19.06 11.57
CA VAL A 5 -8.50 -17.62 11.68
C VAL A 5 -7.57 -17.21 10.55
N ILE A 6 -6.50 -17.99 10.29
CA ILE A 6 -5.55 -17.73 9.18
C ILE A 6 -6.29 -17.71 7.84
N TYR A 7 -7.13 -18.71 7.57
CA TYR A 7 -7.88 -18.80 6.31
C TYR A 7 -8.81 -17.60 6.11
N ARG A 8 -9.65 -17.28 7.12
CA ARG A 8 -10.58 -16.14 7.05
C ARG A 8 -9.84 -14.81 6.88
N THR A 9 -8.77 -14.60 7.63
CA THR A 9 -7.95 -13.39 7.55
C THR A 9 -7.37 -13.19 6.16
N ASN A 10 -6.73 -14.22 5.60
CA ASN A 10 -6.15 -14.16 4.25
C ASN A 10 -7.23 -13.93 3.19
N LEU A 11 -8.37 -14.62 3.28
CA LEU A 11 -9.48 -14.43 2.36
C LEU A 11 -10.01 -12.98 2.39
N ARG A 12 -10.22 -12.43 3.59
CA ARG A 12 -10.70 -11.04 3.76
C ARG A 12 -9.70 -10.02 3.26
N THR A 13 -8.42 -10.19 3.58
CA THR A 13 -7.35 -9.30 3.10
C THR A 13 -7.24 -9.33 1.58
N SER A 14 -7.29 -10.52 0.97
CA SER A 14 -7.27 -10.69 -0.49
C SER A 14 -8.49 -10.07 -1.17
N TYR A 15 -9.68 -10.27 -0.59
CA TYR A 15 -10.91 -9.63 -1.08
C TYR A 15 -10.81 -8.10 -0.98
N ALA A 16 -10.35 -7.57 0.15
CA ALA A 16 -10.18 -6.13 0.35
C ALA A 16 -9.16 -5.53 -0.64
N ALA A 17 -8.07 -6.25 -0.96
CA ALA A 17 -7.11 -5.84 -1.97
C ALA A 17 -7.73 -5.77 -3.37
N GLY A 18 -8.50 -6.79 -3.76
CA GLY A 18 -9.23 -6.79 -5.04
C GLY A 18 -10.28 -5.67 -5.10
N ARG A 19 -11.01 -5.45 -3.99
CA ARG A 19 -11.99 -4.37 -3.90
C ARG A 19 -11.33 -2.99 -4.01
N TYR A 20 -10.19 -2.78 -3.36
CA TYR A 20 -9.42 -1.55 -3.49
C TYR A 20 -9.06 -1.25 -4.95
N ALA A 21 -8.59 -2.26 -5.69
CA ALA A 21 -8.26 -2.09 -7.11
C ALA A 21 -9.49 -1.70 -7.95
N GLN A 22 -10.66 -2.30 -7.69
CA GLN A 22 -11.93 -1.94 -8.33
C GLN A 22 -12.33 -0.49 -8.03
N LEU A 23 -12.22 -0.06 -6.76
CA LEU A 23 -12.53 1.30 -6.34
C LEU A 23 -11.60 2.32 -7.00
N GLN A 24 -10.32 2.00 -7.11
CA GLN A 24 -9.35 2.85 -7.83
C GLN A 24 -9.69 2.96 -9.33
N ALA A 25 -10.12 1.88 -9.97
CA ALA A 25 -10.48 1.89 -11.39
C ALA A 25 -11.67 2.80 -11.71
N VAL A 26 -12.60 2.99 -10.76
CA VAL A 26 -13.77 3.86 -10.95
C VAL A 26 -13.65 5.22 -10.26
N LYS A 27 -12.51 5.54 -9.67
CA LYS A 27 -12.29 6.76 -8.86
C LYS A 27 -12.61 8.05 -9.61
N ALA A 28 -12.33 8.11 -10.92
CA ALA A 28 -12.60 9.30 -11.72
C ALA A 28 -14.10 9.68 -11.78
N THR A 29 -15.00 8.69 -11.73
CA THR A 29 -16.45 8.90 -11.76
C THR A 29 -17.10 8.75 -10.39
N ARG A 30 -16.42 8.06 -9.46
CA ARG A 30 -16.90 7.75 -8.10
C ARG A 30 -15.80 8.07 -7.08
N PRO A 31 -15.50 9.36 -6.87
CA PRO A 31 -14.37 9.78 -6.03
C PRO A 31 -14.65 9.73 -4.53
N TYR A 32 -15.85 9.34 -4.11
CA TYR A 32 -16.23 9.30 -2.70
C TYR A 32 -16.36 7.86 -2.23
N TRP A 33 -15.64 7.52 -1.17
CA TRP A 33 -15.64 6.18 -0.61
C TRP A 33 -16.40 6.14 0.70
N GLY A 34 -17.35 5.21 0.80
CA GLY A 34 -18.14 4.98 2.01
C GLY A 34 -17.61 3.82 2.82
N TYR A 35 -17.38 4.03 4.11
CA TYR A 35 -17.04 2.98 5.06
C TYR A 35 -18.32 2.30 5.54
N HIS A 36 -18.34 0.98 5.56
CA HIS A 36 -19.48 0.19 6.03
C HIS A 36 -19.05 -0.81 7.08
N HIS A 37 -19.75 -0.79 8.20
CA HIS A 37 -19.72 -1.86 9.17
C HIS A 37 -20.53 -3.05 8.66
N SER A 38 -20.12 -4.27 9.01
CA SER A 38 -20.87 -5.48 8.66
C SER A 38 -21.60 -6.04 9.88
N ASP A 39 -22.91 -6.22 9.77
CA ASP A 39 -23.75 -6.84 10.82
C ASP A 39 -23.42 -8.33 11.06
N ALA A 40 -22.57 -8.93 10.23
CA ALA A 40 -22.12 -10.30 10.42
C ALA A 40 -21.09 -10.48 11.53
N VAL A 41 -20.65 -9.39 12.18
CA VAL A 41 -19.69 -9.42 13.29
C VAL A 41 -20.43 -9.58 14.60
N GLU A 42 -20.19 -10.70 15.30
CA GLU A 42 -20.85 -11.02 16.59
C GLU A 42 -20.50 -10.02 17.70
N HIS A 43 -19.25 -9.52 17.71
CA HIS A 43 -18.75 -8.53 18.69
C HIS A 43 -18.19 -7.31 17.92
N PRO A 44 -19.05 -6.36 17.53
CA PRO A 44 -18.61 -5.19 16.78
C PRO A 44 -17.77 -4.25 17.64
N ARG A 45 -16.78 -3.63 17.01
CA ARG A 45 -15.97 -2.60 17.66
C ARG A 45 -16.72 -1.27 17.60
N GLU A 46 -16.82 -0.57 18.71
CA GLU A 46 -17.56 0.69 18.83
C GLU A 46 -17.15 1.73 17.77
N LEU A 47 -15.84 1.91 17.53
CA LEU A 47 -15.36 2.84 16.51
C LEU A 47 -15.74 2.42 15.09
N HIS A 48 -15.78 1.11 14.79
CA HIS A 48 -16.22 0.65 13.48
C HIS A 48 -17.71 0.90 13.25
N LEU A 49 -18.52 0.79 14.30
CA LEU A 49 -19.93 1.20 14.26
C LEU A 49 -20.06 2.71 14.07
N ALA A 50 -19.24 3.51 14.75
CA ALA A 50 -19.24 4.97 14.61
C ALA A 50 -18.78 5.44 13.24
N TRP A 51 -17.99 4.65 12.52
CA TRP A 51 -17.54 4.95 11.15
C TRP A 51 -18.52 4.46 10.07
N ASP A 52 -19.53 3.68 10.43
CA ASP A 52 -20.53 3.22 9.48
C ASP A 52 -21.27 4.39 8.85
N GLY A 53 -21.37 4.39 7.52
CA GLY A 53 -21.98 5.47 6.76
C GLY A 53 -21.13 6.73 6.55
N LEU A 54 -19.88 6.77 7.07
CA LEU A 54 -18.94 7.85 6.71
C LEU A 54 -18.58 7.73 5.22
N VAL A 55 -18.71 8.84 4.51
CA VAL A 55 -18.31 8.95 3.09
C VAL A 55 -17.22 10.00 2.96
N ILE A 56 -16.01 9.58 2.65
CA ILE A 56 -14.80 10.39 2.63
C ILE A 56 -14.22 10.39 1.21
N HIS A 57 -13.59 11.48 0.78
CA HIS A 57 -12.93 11.53 -0.53
C HIS A 57 -11.87 10.43 -0.64
N ALA A 58 -11.78 9.75 -1.78
CA ALA A 58 -10.90 8.61 -2.02
C ALA A 58 -9.40 8.92 -1.81
N ASP A 59 -8.99 10.18 -2.04
CA ASP A 59 -7.61 10.63 -1.86
C ASP A 59 -7.30 11.09 -0.43
N ASN A 60 -8.27 11.04 0.48
CA ASN A 60 -8.03 11.42 1.86
C ASN A 60 -7.03 10.47 2.52
N PRO A 61 -5.99 10.99 3.22
CA PRO A 61 -4.99 10.17 3.91
C PRO A 61 -5.55 9.17 4.93
N TRP A 62 -6.75 9.41 5.45
CA TRP A 62 -7.44 8.51 6.38
C TRP A 62 -7.52 7.09 5.85
N TRP A 63 -7.75 6.90 4.55
CA TRP A 63 -7.80 5.59 3.91
C TRP A 63 -6.48 4.83 3.91
N GLN A 64 -5.36 5.50 4.15
CA GLN A 64 -4.07 4.84 4.17
C GLN A 64 -3.93 3.90 5.37
N THR A 65 -4.59 4.22 6.47
CA THR A 65 -4.51 3.48 7.74
C THR A 65 -5.83 2.85 8.19
N HIS A 66 -6.98 3.35 7.70
CA HIS A 66 -8.32 2.92 8.14
C HIS A 66 -9.09 2.13 7.07
N TYR A 67 -8.46 1.80 5.94
CA TYR A 67 -9.09 0.93 4.94
C TYR A 67 -9.21 -0.50 5.51
N PRO A 68 -10.44 -1.09 5.58
CA PRO A 68 -10.63 -2.39 6.19
C PRO A 68 -10.00 -3.54 5.37
N PRO A 69 -9.67 -4.68 6.01
CA PRO A 69 -9.92 -4.99 7.43
C PRO A 69 -8.91 -4.31 8.38
N SER A 70 -9.39 -3.88 9.55
CA SER A 70 -8.62 -3.14 10.54
C SER A 70 -8.19 -4.02 11.73
N GLY A 71 -8.29 -5.32 11.62
CA GLY A 71 -7.94 -6.31 12.64
C GLY A 71 -8.52 -7.69 12.36
N PHE A 72 -8.16 -8.67 13.19
CA PHE A 72 -8.72 -10.00 13.11
C PHE A 72 -10.24 -9.97 13.33
N GLY A 73 -11.00 -10.68 12.50
CA GLY A 73 -12.45 -10.72 12.56
C GLY A 73 -13.17 -9.45 12.06
N CYS A 74 -12.45 -8.46 11.56
CA CYS A 74 -13.06 -7.30 10.94
C CYS A 74 -13.70 -7.69 9.59
N GLU A 75 -14.99 -7.41 9.43
CA GLU A 75 -15.77 -7.66 8.21
C GLU A 75 -16.29 -6.39 7.55
N CYS A 76 -15.78 -5.23 7.97
CA CYS A 76 -16.09 -3.95 7.35
C CYS A 76 -15.63 -3.91 5.89
N TYR A 77 -16.26 -3.06 5.09
CA TYR A 77 -15.98 -2.94 3.66
C TYR A 77 -16.15 -1.51 3.16
N VAL A 78 -15.73 -1.25 1.93
CA VAL A 78 -15.78 0.08 1.31
C VAL A 78 -16.54 0.01 0.00
N THR A 79 -17.38 1.03 -0.25
CA THR A 79 -18.07 1.26 -1.51
C THR A 79 -17.67 2.61 -2.12
N ALA A 80 -17.88 2.79 -3.44
CA ALA A 80 -17.61 4.06 -4.10
C ALA A 80 -18.91 4.72 -4.54
N TYR A 81 -18.97 6.03 -4.42
CA TYR A 81 -20.12 6.87 -4.76
C TYR A 81 -19.72 8.01 -5.69
N SER A 82 -20.64 8.37 -6.61
CA SER A 82 -20.61 9.63 -7.34
C SER A 82 -21.18 10.77 -6.47
N LEU A 83 -21.07 11.99 -6.95
CA LEU A 83 -21.67 13.16 -6.28
C LEU A 83 -23.19 13.04 -6.25
N ASP A 84 -23.80 12.60 -7.34
CA ASP A 84 -25.27 12.46 -7.45
C ASP A 84 -25.79 11.41 -6.45
N GLU A 85 -25.04 10.31 -6.27
CA GLU A 85 -25.41 9.28 -5.28
C GLU A 85 -25.27 9.80 -3.84
N LEU A 86 -24.25 10.63 -3.55
CA LEU A 86 -24.14 11.33 -2.26
C LEU A 86 -25.36 12.23 -2.00
N GLN A 87 -25.74 13.03 -2.99
CA GLN A 87 -26.90 13.92 -2.90
C GLN A 87 -28.20 13.13 -2.70
N ALA A 88 -28.36 12.00 -3.39
CA ALA A 88 -29.49 11.08 -3.18
C ALA A 88 -29.56 10.50 -1.76
N MET A 89 -28.39 10.35 -1.09
CA MET A 89 -28.29 9.96 0.32
C MET A 89 -28.52 11.12 1.30
N GLY A 90 -28.82 12.33 0.79
CA GLY A 90 -29.03 13.54 1.61
C GLY A 90 -27.75 14.23 2.06
N LYS A 91 -26.58 13.87 1.51
CA LYS A 91 -25.28 14.49 1.80
C LYS A 91 -24.98 15.58 0.77
N SER A 92 -24.55 16.76 1.23
CA SER A 92 -24.13 17.87 0.35
C SER A 92 -22.70 17.70 -0.20
N GLY A 93 -21.90 16.81 0.39
CA GLY A 93 -20.53 16.52 0.04
C GLY A 93 -19.96 15.41 0.92
N PRO A 94 -18.65 15.08 0.78
CA PRO A 94 -18.02 14.10 1.64
C PRO A 94 -17.98 14.57 3.10
N ASP A 95 -17.97 13.59 4.00
CA ASP A 95 -17.78 13.85 5.43
C ASP A 95 -16.30 14.15 5.71
N GLU A 96 -16.05 14.91 6.78
CA GLU A 96 -14.70 15.04 7.33
C GLU A 96 -14.32 13.77 8.09
N PRO A 97 -13.09 13.27 7.91
CA PRO A 97 -12.65 12.11 8.65
C PRO A 97 -12.62 12.40 10.15
N PRO A 98 -12.90 11.39 11.00
CA PRO A 98 -12.74 11.55 12.43
C PRO A 98 -11.30 11.94 12.80
N PRO A 99 -11.10 12.71 13.88
CA PRO A 99 -9.76 13.08 14.33
C PRO A 99 -8.93 11.83 14.60
N GLY A 100 -7.74 11.77 14.01
CA GLY A 100 -6.81 10.67 14.13
C GLY A 100 -6.20 10.60 15.53
N ARG A 101 -6.84 9.91 16.46
CA ARG A 101 -6.26 9.62 17.77
C ARG A 101 -5.36 8.42 17.68
N MET A 102 -4.19 8.52 18.30
CA MET A 102 -3.24 7.41 18.42
C MET A 102 -3.31 6.81 19.83
N ARG A 103 -3.18 5.51 19.93
CA ARG A 103 -3.09 4.78 21.21
C ARG A 103 -1.78 4.01 21.29
N ASN A 104 -1.24 3.91 22.49
CA ASN A 104 -0.11 3.04 22.77
C ASN A 104 -0.64 1.66 23.19
N ILE A 105 -0.08 0.61 22.63
CA ILE A 105 -0.46 -0.77 22.92
C ILE A 105 0.80 -1.63 23.02
N VAL A 106 0.82 -2.58 23.96
CA VAL A 106 1.91 -3.56 24.04
C VAL A 106 1.65 -4.65 23.00
N PHE A 107 2.57 -4.81 22.05
CA PHE A 107 2.51 -5.81 21.00
C PHE A 107 3.85 -6.53 20.89
N HIS A 108 3.87 -7.84 21.05
CA HIS A 108 5.09 -8.66 21.12
C HIS A 108 6.13 -8.18 22.17
N GLY A 109 5.65 -7.60 23.28
CA GLY A 109 6.52 -7.10 24.35
C GLY A 109 7.02 -5.67 24.18
N GLU A 110 6.72 -5.03 23.06
CA GLU A 110 7.08 -3.64 22.76
C GLU A 110 5.86 -2.73 22.78
N VAL A 111 6.06 -1.46 23.13
CA VAL A 111 5.01 -0.44 23.05
C VAL A 111 4.99 0.11 21.63
N VAL A 112 3.91 -0.17 20.90
CA VAL A 112 3.68 0.34 19.56
C VAL A 112 2.55 1.36 19.56
N GLN A 113 2.66 2.36 18.68
CA GLN A 113 1.64 3.38 18.50
C GLN A 113 0.78 3.06 17.28
N VAL A 114 -0.53 2.95 17.47
CA VAL A 114 -1.48 2.65 16.39
C VAL A 114 -2.69 3.58 16.47
N PRO A 115 -3.36 3.86 15.33
CA PRO A 115 -4.62 4.61 15.35
C PRO A 115 -5.68 3.88 16.20
N GLU A 116 -6.52 4.63 16.91
CA GLU A 116 -7.67 4.04 17.60
C GLU A 116 -8.58 3.29 16.62
N GLY A 117 -9.11 2.14 17.04
CA GLY A 117 -9.94 1.27 16.19
C GLY A 117 -9.14 0.33 15.26
N ILE A 118 -7.83 0.50 15.15
CA ILE A 118 -6.96 -0.33 14.30
C ILE A 118 -6.09 -1.22 15.18
N ASP A 119 -5.98 -2.50 14.84
CA ASP A 119 -5.07 -3.41 15.55
C ASP A 119 -3.62 -3.25 15.06
N PRO A 120 -2.61 -3.55 15.88
CA PRO A 120 -1.22 -3.55 15.46
C PRO A 120 -0.99 -4.40 14.22
N GLY A 121 -0.30 -3.84 13.23
CA GLY A 121 -0.05 -4.49 11.94
C GLY A 121 -1.20 -4.42 10.93
N TRP A 122 -2.30 -3.70 11.25
CA TRP A 122 -3.45 -3.51 10.35
C TRP A 122 -3.63 -2.07 9.86
N ASN A 123 -2.74 -1.17 10.23
CA ASN A 123 -2.77 0.24 9.87
C ASN A 123 -2.27 0.49 8.43
N TYR A 124 -2.80 -0.24 7.47
CA TYR A 124 -2.46 -0.12 6.04
C TYR A 124 -3.66 -0.48 5.15
N ALA A 125 -3.66 -0.02 3.90
CA ALA A 125 -4.64 -0.43 2.90
C ALA A 125 -4.13 -1.65 2.13
N PRO A 126 -4.76 -2.85 2.25
CA PRO A 126 -4.26 -4.09 1.65
C PRO A 126 -4.06 -4.02 0.14
N GLY A 127 -4.97 -3.37 -0.58
CA GLY A 127 -4.88 -3.25 -2.03
C GLY A 127 -3.75 -2.34 -2.49
N ARG A 128 -3.43 -1.33 -1.71
CA ARG A 128 -2.29 -0.44 -1.98
C ARG A 128 -0.97 -1.21 -1.81
N ALA A 129 -0.82 -1.93 -0.71
CA ALA A 129 0.36 -2.75 -0.46
C ALA A 129 0.52 -3.87 -1.50
N ALA A 130 -0.58 -4.52 -1.91
CA ALA A 130 -0.57 -5.53 -2.96
C ALA A 130 -0.12 -4.95 -4.30
N PHE A 131 -0.58 -3.76 -4.68
CA PHE A 131 -0.17 -3.11 -5.92
C PHE A 131 1.31 -2.70 -5.89
N GLU A 132 1.80 -2.15 -4.79
CA GLU A 132 3.22 -1.82 -4.60
C GLU A 132 4.12 -3.06 -4.73
N ASN A 133 3.72 -4.18 -4.12
CA ASN A 133 4.43 -5.45 -4.26
C ASN A 133 4.38 -5.99 -5.70
N GLN A 134 3.24 -5.85 -6.38
CA GLN A 134 3.11 -6.26 -7.79
C GLN A 134 4.05 -5.46 -8.70
N VAL A 135 4.19 -4.16 -8.47
CA VAL A 135 5.14 -3.31 -9.20
C VAL A 135 6.57 -3.81 -8.99
N GLN A 136 6.98 -4.04 -7.74
CA GLN A 136 8.31 -4.59 -7.42
C GLN A 136 8.56 -5.93 -8.14
N LEU A 137 7.63 -6.87 -8.01
CA LEU A 137 7.73 -8.19 -8.66
C LEU A 137 7.77 -8.10 -10.20
N THR A 138 7.06 -7.13 -10.78
CA THR A 138 7.08 -6.94 -12.24
C THR A 138 8.43 -6.42 -12.70
N LEU A 139 9.02 -5.47 -11.98
CA LEU A 139 10.38 -5.00 -12.24
C LEU A 139 11.40 -6.14 -12.06
N GLU A 140 11.32 -6.92 -10.98
CA GLU A 140 12.22 -8.05 -10.73
C GLU A 140 12.23 -9.07 -11.88
N LYS A 141 11.09 -9.32 -12.52
CA LYS A 141 11.00 -10.21 -13.68
C LYS A 141 11.80 -9.72 -14.89
N THR A 142 12.15 -8.45 -14.97
CA THR A 142 13.01 -7.91 -16.01
C THR A 142 14.50 -8.01 -15.70
N ALA A 143 14.88 -8.32 -14.45
CA ALA A 143 16.28 -8.40 -14.04
C ALA A 143 17.14 -9.38 -14.86
N PRO A 144 16.65 -10.59 -15.25
CA PRO A 144 17.43 -11.53 -16.06
C PRO A 144 17.49 -11.18 -17.54
N LEU A 145 16.74 -10.18 -18.01
CA LEU A 145 16.75 -9.77 -19.41
C LEU A 145 17.98 -8.92 -19.73
N PRO A 146 18.43 -8.89 -21.00
CA PRO A 146 19.45 -7.93 -21.41
C PRO A 146 19.03 -6.50 -21.09
N ALA A 147 19.98 -5.67 -20.66
CA ALA A 147 19.68 -4.35 -20.08
C ALA A 147 18.88 -3.44 -21.01
N GLU A 148 19.14 -3.47 -22.33
CA GLU A 148 18.46 -2.58 -23.29
C GLU A 148 16.96 -2.89 -23.45
N PRO A 149 16.50 -4.12 -23.75
CA PRO A 149 15.07 -4.43 -23.79
C PRO A 149 14.41 -4.27 -22.40
N ALA A 150 15.10 -4.64 -21.32
CA ALA A 150 14.59 -4.43 -19.95
C ALA A 150 14.35 -2.94 -19.67
N ALA A 151 15.29 -2.05 -20.05
CA ALA A 151 15.14 -0.61 -19.88
C ALA A 151 13.90 -0.06 -20.61
N ARG A 152 13.65 -0.51 -21.84
CA ARG A 152 12.45 -0.11 -22.60
C ARG A 152 11.15 -0.57 -21.94
N MET A 153 11.09 -1.83 -21.51
CA MET A 153 9.90 -2.38 -20.83
C MET A 153 9.64 -1.65 -19.51
N ASN A 154 10.67 -1.46 -18.71
CA ASN A 154 10.55 -0.78 -17.43
C ASN A 154 10.16 0.69 -17.60
N ARG A 155 10.67 1.37 -18.63
CA ARG A 155 10.29 2.74 -18.95
C ARG A 155 8.79 2.85 -19.22
N GLN A 156 8.24 1.99 -20.10
CA GLN A 156 6.81 1.96 -20.36
C GLN A 156 5.97 1.72 -19.11
N LEU A 157 6.43 0.83 -18.22
CA LEU A 157 5.75 0.58 -16.95
C LEU A 157 5.76 1.81 -16.04
N LEU A 158 6.89 2.50 -15.93
CA LEU A 158 7.07 3.67 -15.05
C LEU A 158 6.49 4.96 -15.62
N ASP A 159 6.15 5.02 -16.92
CA ASP A 159 5.43 6.14 -17.51
C ASP A 159 3.97 6.26 -16.97
N GLU A 160 3.43 5.20 -16.36
CA GLU A 160 2.18 5.29 -15.63
C GLU A 160 2.41 5.92 -14.25
N GLN A 161 1.91 7.13 -14.02
CA GLN A 161 2.08 7.88 -12.78
C GLN A 161 1.78 7.06 -11.52
N ARG A 162 0.72 6.26 -11.53
CA ARG A 162 0.36 5.40 -10.38
C ARG A 162 1.42 4.34 -10.07
N VAL A 163 2.17 3.88 -11.09
CA VAL A 163 3.22 2.88 -10.94
C VAL A 163 4.47 3.52 -10.35
N GLU A 164 4.85 4.70 -10.86
CA GLU A 164 5.95 5.49 -10.31
C GLU A 164 5.70 5.84 -8.84
N GLU A 165 4.51 6.34 -8.51
CA GLU A 165 4.12 6.63 -7.13
C GLU A 165 4.14 5.37 -6.23
N ALA A 166 3.72 4.21 -6.75
CA ALA A 166 3.76 2.95 -5.99
C ALA A 166 5.20 2.51 -5.73
N LEU A 167 6.09 2.67 -6.71
CA LEU A 167 7.51 2.38 -6.55
C LEU A 167 8.13 3.28 -5.48
N GLN A 168 7.87 4.58 -5.55
CA GLN A 168 8.38 5.55 -4.58
C GLN A 168 7.86 5.27 -3.16
N ARG A 169 6.57 4.97 -3.00
CA ARG A 169 6.01 4.62 -1.69
C ARG A 169 6.59 3.33 -1.12
N SER A 170 6.79 2.31 -1.98
CA SER A 170 7.42 1.05 -1.57
C SER A 170 8.86 1.28 -1.07
N TRP A 171 9.59 2.16 -1.74
CA TRP A 171 10.93 2.58 -1.34
C TRP A 171 10.93 3.30 0.00
N THR A 172 10.10 4.36 0.14
CA THR A 172 10.03 5.17 1.36
C THR A 172 9.69 4.31 2.58
N ARG A 173 8.66 3.45 2.47
CA ARG A 173 8.29 2.55 3.57
C ARG A 173 9.44 1.61 3.98
N TRP A 174 10.12 0.99 3.00
CA TRP A 174 11.24 0.11 3.30
C TRP A 174 12.42 0.86 3.91
N LEU A 175 12.66 2.10 3.48
CA LEU A 175 13.69 2.97 4.08
C LEU A 175 13.34 3.29 5.53
N ASP A 176 12.08 3.64 5.81
CA ASP A 176 11.61 3.92 7.18
C ASP A 176 11.78 2.69 8.08
N GLU A 177 11.48 1.48 7.58
CA GLU A 177 11.69 0.21 8.29
C GLU A 177 13.19 -0.01 8.61
N VAL A 178 14.08 0.24 7.65
CA VAL A 178 15.54 0.10 7.85
C VAL A 178 16.07 1.15 8.82
N VAL A 179 15.55 2.36 8.79
CA VAL A 179 15.94 3.45 9.71
C VAL A 179 15.45 3.16 11.12
N ALA A 180 14.21 2.67 11.27
CA ALA A 180 13.64 2.35 12.57
C ALA A 180 14.36 1.16 13.25
N GLU A 181 14.76 0.17 12.48
CA GLU A 181 15.50 -1.00 12.97
C GLU A 181 16.68 -1.33 12.03
N PRO A 182 17.85 -0.71 12.24
CA PRO A 182 18.99 -0.83 11.32
C PRO A 182 19.74 -2.16 11.48
N VAL A 183 19.11 -3.24 11.02
CA VAL A 183 19.65 -4.61 11.02
C VAL A 183 19.71 -5.11 9.58
N VAL A 184 20.84 -5.66 9.17
CA VAL A 184 20.98 -6.32 7.85
C VAL A 184 20.18 -7.61 7.83
N ARG A 185 19.18 -7.68 6.94
CA ARG A 185 18.29 -8.83 6.74
C ARG A 185 18.44 -9.46 5.35
N GLY A 186 19.33 -8.90 4.51
CA GLY A 186 19.50 -9.31 3.12
C GLY A 186 18.35 -8.85 2.22
N SER A 187 17.60 -7.83 2.62
CA SER A 187 16.51 -7.28 1.84
C SER A 187 16.98 -6.28 0.79
N ALA A 188 16.27 -6.19 -0.31
CA ALA A 188 16.53 -5.23 -1.39
C ALA A 188 15.23 -4.59 -1.87
N ARG A 189 15.33 -3.39 -2.47
CA ARG A 189 14.24 -2.72 -3.17
C ARG A 189 14.71 -2.14 -4.49
N ASN A 190 13.90 -2.34 -5.53
CA ASN A 190 14.09 -1.63 -6.77
C ASN A 190 13.59 -0.19 -6.59
N VAL A 191 14.43 0.77 -6.96
CA VAL A 191 14.17 2.20 -6.80
C VAL A 191 14.00 2.92 -8.13
N GLY A 192 14.31 2.23 -9.23
CA GLY A 192 14.21 2.78 -10.57
C GLY A 192 14.78 1.86 -11.63
N THR A 193 14.96 2.43 -12.80
CA THR A 193 15.56 1.75 -13.95
C THR A 193 16.50 2.70 -14.71
N LEU A 194 17.53 2.14 -15.32
CA LEU A 194 18.32 2.86 -16.31
C LEU A 194 17.43 3.17 -17.52
N SER A 195 17.57 4.37 -18.09
CA SER A 195 16.91 4.66 -19.35
C SER A 195 17.58 3.91 -20.52
N PRO A 196 16.87 3.67 -21.63
CA PRO A 196 17.48 3.10 -22.84
C PRO A 196 18.68 3.89 -23.32
N GLU A 197 18.63 5.23 -23.23
CA GLU A 197 19.71 6.14 -23.62
C GLU A 197 20.93 5.99 -22.71
N THR A 198 20.69 5.82 -21.40
CA THR A 198 21.76 5.58 -20.41
C THR A 198 22.43 4.24 -20.70
N VAL A 199 21.67 3.17 -20.94
CA VAL A 199 22.21 1.86 -21.29
C VAL A 199 23.07 1.95 -22.57
N ALA A 200 22.55 2.60 -23.63
CA ALA A 200 23.29 2.80 -24.87
C ALA A 200 24.56 3.66 -24.65
N GLY A 201 24.50 4.66 -23.80
CA GLY A 201 25.66 5.48 -23.42
C GLY A 201 26.74 4.66 -22.72
N MET A 202 26.37 3.83 -21.76
CA MET A 202 27.28 2.91 -21.06
C MET A 202 27.94 1.94 -22.02
N GLN A 203 27.17 1.34 -22.94
CA GLN A 203 27.70 0.42 -23.94
C GLN A 203 28.73 1.09 -24.85
N ARG A 204 28.47 2.34 -25.30
CA ARG A 204 29.46 3.11 -26.09
C ARG A 204 30.72 3.41 -25.29
N ALA A 205 30.64 3.55 -23.99
CA ALA A 205 31.78 3.72 -23.10
C ALA A 205 32.47 2.39 -22.70
N GLY A 206 32.08 1.25 -23.31
CA GLY A 206 32.64 -0.06 -23.03
C GLY A 206 32.12 -0.73 -21.75
N VAL A 207 31.05 -0.20 -21.14
CA VAL A 207 30.42 -0.75 -19.94
C VAL A 207 29.11 -1.43 -20.34
N THR A 208 29.02 -2.74 -20.08
CA THR A 208 27.79 -3.50 -20.32
C THR A 208 27.08 -3.74 -19.00
N PRO A 209 25.96 -3.04 -18.70
CA PRO A 209 25.21 -3.29 -17.48
C PRO A 209 24.55 -4.68 -17.53
N GLN A 210 24.61 -5.41 -16.42
CA GLN A 210 24.02 -6.75 -16.30
C GLN A 210 22.50 -6.69 -16.24
N THR A 211 21.95 -5.60 -15.72
CA THR A 211 20.51 -5.35 -15.61
C THR A 211 20.22 -3.87 -15.82
N ALA A 212 18.98 -3.56 -16.20
CA ALA A 212 18.51 -2.18 -16.25
C ALA A 212 18.00 -1.68 -14.89
N LEU A 213 17.80 -2.57 -13.89
CA LEU A 213 17.26 -2.18 -12.59
C LEU A 213 18.27 -1.42 -11.75
N ILE A 214 17.78 -0.41 -11.07
CA ILE A 214 18.49 0.29 -10.00
C ILE A 214 17.89 -0.22 -8.70
N SER A 215 18.69 -0.97 -7.94
CA SER A 215 18.26 -1.57 -6.68
C SER A 215 19.18 -1.13 -5.55
N MET A 216 18.62 -1.00 -4.36
CA MET A 216 19.36 -0.74 -3.14
C MET A 216 19.17 -1.90 -2.15
N ARG A 217 20.21 -2.25 -1.42
CA ARG A 217 20.21 -3.30 -0.41
C ARG A 217 20.37 -2.71 0.99
N ASP A 218 19.77 -3.35 1.98
CA ASP A 218 19.89 -2.95 3.38
C ASP A 218 21.36 -2.98 3.88
N GLU A 219 22.18 -3.89 3.34
CA GLU A 219 23.62 -3.92 3.59
C GLU A 219 24.33 -2.60 3.25
N GLN A 220 23.81 -1.83 2.30
CA GLN A 220 24.34 -0.53 1.88
C GLN A 220 23.82 0.62 2.76
N LEU A 221 22.58 0.49 3.28
CA LEU A 221 21.92 1.54 4.06
C LEU A 221 22.23 1.47 5.55
N VAL A 222 22.23 0.27 6.14
CA VAL A 222 22.42 0.09 7.58
C VAL A 222 23.70 0.76 8.12
N PRO A 223 24.86 0.70 7.44
CA PRO A 223 26.05 1.44 7.89
C PRO A 223 25.87 2.95 7.88
N LEU A 224 25.09 3.50 6.93
CA LEU A 224 24.83 4.94 6.82
C LEU A 224 23.89 5.45 7.92
N VAL A 225 22.96 4.61 8.36
CA VAL A 225 22.02 4.94 9.45
C VAL A 225 22.69 4.89 10.82
N LYS A 226 23.73 4.05 10.98
CA LYS A 226 24.48 3.86 12.23
C LYS A 226 25.65 4.83 12.39
N ALA A 227 26.00 5.57 11.35
CA ALA A 227 27.08 6.57 11.36
C ALA A 227 26.63 7.89 11.98
#